data_ddbd7647cdc2b4fbdb3e6d39b4bbcb11
#
_entry.id   ddbd7647cdc2b4fbdb3e6d39b4bbcb11
#
_cell.length_a   1.000
_cell.length_b   1.000
_cell.length_c   1.000
_cell.angle_alpha   90.00
_cell.angle_beta   90.00
_cell.angle_gamma   90.00
#
_symmetry.space_group_name_H-M   'P 1'
#
loop_
_entity.id
_entity.type
_entity.pdbx_description
1 polymer ?
#
loop_
_entity_poly.entity_id
_entity_poly.type
_entity_poly.pdbx_seq_one_letter_code
_entity_poly.pdbx_strand_id
1 'polypeptide(L)'
;MTNSEKAGQATSLDDILKTLANVQRRKILVRLLDHNPQDDTPVVVDDSEQDQDAIERLISMQHVHLPKLEEYGFIEWDRDSHEVRKGPKFNEIQPLLELLVSHSDELPDDWL
;
A
#
# COMPACT_ATOMS: atom_id res chain seq x y z
N MET A 1 -14.09 21.33 -16.12
CA MET A 1 -14.33 20.90 -15.70
C MET A 1 -14.58 20.82 -14.45
N THR A 2 -14.94 20.68 -14.14
CA THR A 2 -15.54 20.67 -12.98
C THR A 2 -15.01 19.93 -11.87
N ASN A 3 -14.06 19.13 -12.07
CA ASN A 3 -13.50 18.41 -10.99
C ASN A 3 -12.59 19.19 -10.15
N SER A 4 -12.25 20.38 -10.55
CA SER A 4 -11.27 21.12 -9.81
C SER A 4 -11.73 21.43 -8.41
N GLU A 5 -13.02 21.59 -8.22
CA GLU A 5 -13.48 21.92 -6.89
C GLU A 5 -13.34 20.76 -5.94
N LYS A 6 -13.19 19.57 -6.45
CA LYS A 6 -12.99 18.43 -5.58
C LYS A 6 -11.55 18.05 -5.42
N ALA A 7 -10.66 18.78 -6.04
CA ALA A 7 -9.26 18.40 -6.05
C ALA A 7 -8.66 18.34 -4.67
N GLY A 8 -9.12 19.14 -3.74
CA GLY A 8 -8.61 19.09 -2.39
C GLY A 8 -9.08 17.88 -1.60
N GLN A 9 -10.10 17.18 -2.10
CA GLN A 9 -10.67 16.07 -1.37
C GLN A 9 -10.44 14.73 -2.02
N ALA A 10 -10.37 14.69 -3.33
CA ALA A 10 -10.14 13.45 -4.05
C ALA A 10 -8.65 13.27 -4.27
N THR A 11 -8.21 12.03 -4.18
CA THR A 11 -6.81 11.72 -4.44
C THR A 11 -6.58 11.77 -5.95
N SER A 12 -5.50 12.41 -6.36
CA SER A 12 -5.20 12.49 -7.78
C SER A 12 -4.64 11.16 -8.30
N LEU A 13 -4.76 10.94 -9.59
CA LEU A 13 -4.16 9.76 -10.19
C LEU A 13 -2.65 9.76 -10.03
N ASP A 14 -2.03 10.94 -10.08
CA ASP A 14 -0.59 11.02 -9.87
C ASP A 14 -0.22 10.51 -8.47
N ASP A 15 -0.99 10.87 -7.45
CA ASP A 15 -0.72 10.39 -6.10
C ASP A 15 -0.93 8.89 -5.99
N ILE A 16 -1.95 8.36 -6.66
CA ILE A 16 -2.17 6.92 -6.67
C ILE A 16 -1.00 6.21 -7.35
N LEU A 17 -0.55 6.71 -8.48
CA LEU A 17 0.57 6.09 -9.18
C LEU A 17 1.87 6.19 -8.39
N LYS A 18 2.11 7.32 -7.73
CA LYS A 18 3.27 7.45 -6.86
C LYS A 18 3.22 6.46 -5.71
N THR A 19 2.04 6.27 -5.14
CA THR A 19 1.86 5.29 -4.07
C THR A 19 2.20 3.90 -4.57
N LEU A 20 1.75 3.56 -5.77
CA LEU A 20 1.95 2.22 -6.32
C LEU A 20 3.33 2.03 -6.95
N ALA A 21 4.18 3.07 -6.94
CA ALA A 21 5.51 2.97 -7.50
C ALA A 21 6.47 2.14 -6.64
N ASN A 22 6.08 1.78 -5.42
CA ASN A 22 6.91 1.00 -4.53
C ASN A 22 6.26 -0.35 -4.26
N VAL A 23 7.04 -1.42 -4.37
CA VAL A 23 6.52 -2.77 -4.26
C VAL A 23 5.99 -3.07 -2.85
N GLN A 24 6.63 -2.54 -1.82
CA GLN A 24 6.15 -2.81 -0.45
C GLN A 24 4.79 -2.19 -0.22
N ARG A 25 4.56 -1.00 -0.74
CA ARG A 25 3.26 -0.37 -0.64
C ARG A 25 2.21 -1.15 -1.44
N ARG A 26 2.57 -1.62 -2.64
CA ARG A 26 1.64 -2.45 -3.42
C ARG A 26 1.26 -3.72 -2.65
N LYS A 27 2.25 -4.36 -2.02
CA LYS A 27 1.98 -5.60 -1.30
C LYS A 27 0.99 -5.42 -0.17
N ILE A 28 1.18 -4.39 0.65
CA ILE A 28 0.27 -4.21 1.78
C ILE A 28 -1.13 -3.83 1.31
N LEU A 29 -1.24 -3.01 0.28
CA LEU A 29 -2.54 -2.61 -0.23
C LEU A 29 -3.28 -3.78 -0.88
N VAL A 30 -2.57 -4.61 -1.63
CA VAL A 30 -3.19 -5.79 -2.23
C VAL A 30 -3.63 -6.78 -1.16
N ARG A 31 -2.83 -6.95 -0.12
CA ARG A 31 -3.21 -7.83 0.99
C ARG A 31 -4.47 -7.33 1.68
N LEU A 32 -4.65 -6.01 1.77
CA LEU A 32 -5.86 -5.45 2.37
C LEU A 32 -7.10 -5.71 1.54
N LEU A 33 -6.95 -5.94 0.24
CA LEU A 33 -8.09 -6.36 -0.58
C LEU A 33 -8.63 -7.71 -0.12
N ASP A 34 -7.73 -8.62 0.27
CA ASP A 34 -8.11 -9.95 0.72
C ASP A 34 -8.54 -9.97 2.15
N HIS A 35 -7.78 -9.36 3.02
CA HIS A 35 -8.01 -9.39 4.46
C HIS A 35 -7.78 -8.04 5.07
N ASN A 36 -8.73 -7.59 5.86
CA ASN A 36 -8.68 -6.36 6.60
C ASN A 36 -9.02 -6.67 8.04
N PRO A 37 -8.12 -6.51 9.01
CA PRO A 37 -6.83 -5.83 8.92
C PRO A 37 -5.67 -6.75 8.53
N GLN A 38 -4.49 -6.15 8.39
CA GLN A 38 -3.25 -6.85 8.12
C GLN A 38 -2.23 -6.48 9.18
N ASP A 39 -1.18 -7.32 9.31
CA ASP A 39 -0.05 -6.98 10.15
C ASP A 39 0.74 -5.83 9.55
N ASP A 40 1.42 -5.07 10.40
CA ASP A 40 2.24 -3.94 9.94
C ASP A 40 3.65 -4.36 9.56
N THR A 41 3.97 -5.64 9.55
CA THR A 41 5.29 -6.11 9.15
C THR A 41 5.35 -6.33 7.65
N PRO A 42 6.52 -6.14 7.03
CA PRO A 42 6.63 -6.37 5.59
C PRO A 42 6.50 -7.85 5.26
N VAL A 43 6.14 -8.11 4.01
CA VAL A 43 6.04 -9.48 3.53
C VAL A 43 7.43 -10.06 3.40
N VAL A 44 7.65 -11.21 4.00
CA VAL A 44 8.91 -11.94 3.87
C VAL A 44 8.71 -12.98 2.79
N VAL A 45 9.54 -12.93 1.75
CA VAL A 45 9.35 -13.74 0.57
C VAL A 45 10.01 -15.09 0.70
N ASP A 46 11.19 -15.15 1.30
CA ASP A 46 11.86 -16.41 1.50
C ASP A 46 12.80 -16.34 2.70
N ASP A 47 13.23 -17.52 3.14
CA ASP A 47 14.04 -17.62 4.35
C ASP A 47 15.51 -17.33 4.11
N SER A 48 15.93 -17.20 2.85
CA SER A 48 17.32 -16.93 2.58
C SER A 48 17.66 -15.45 2.77
N GLU A 49 16.67 -14.67 3.10
CA GLU A 49 16.84 -13.26 3.28
C GLU A 49 17.74 -12.96 4.46
N GLN A 50 18.66 -12.02 4.27
CA GLN A 50 19.58 -11.65 5.35
C GLN A 50 18.81 -10.92 6.43
N ASP A 51 19.22 -11.15 7.69
CA ASP A 51 18.58 -10.46 8.82
C ASP A 51 18.63 -8.96 8.66
N GLN A 52 19.74 -8.44 8.13
CA GLN A 52 19.87 -7.00 7.95
C GLN A 52 18.88 -6.47 6.94
N ASP A 53 18.65 -7.21 5.86
CA ASP A 53 17.68 -6.80 4.85
C ASP A 53 16.27 -6.81 5.43
N ALA A 54 15.97 -7.79 6.26
CA ALA A 54 14.67 -7.86 6.92
C ALA A 54 14.46 -6.68 7.86
N ILE A 55 15.50 -6.30 8.59
CA ILE A 55 15.44 -5.16 9.50
C ILE A 55 15.25 -3.88 8.71
N GLU A 56 15.97 -3.73 7.61
CA GLU A 56 15.85 -2.55 6.79
C GLU A 56 14.45 -2.41 6.21
N ARG A 57 13.85 -3.52 5.78
CA ARG A 57 12.48 -3.48 5.27
C ARG A 57 11.49 -3.11 6.34
N LEU A 58 11.67 -3.63 7.55
CA LEU A 58 10.80 -3.27 8.65
C LEU A 58 10.89 -1.79 8.96
N ILE A 59 12.11 -1.26 9.01
CA ILE A 59 12.31 0.17 9.26
C ILE A 59 11.66 0.99 8.17
N SER A 60 11.87 0.62 6.90
CA SER A 60 11.26 1.34 5.79
C SER A 60 9.75 1.30 5.86
N MET A 61 9.19 0.12 6.20
CA MET A 61 7.75 0.00 6.30
C MET A 61 7.20 0.93 7.37
N GLN A 62 7.83 0.96 8.54
CA GLN A 62 7.31 1.73 9.66
C GLN A 62 7.60 3.22 9.56
N HIS A 63 8.69 3.60 8.91
CA HIS A 63 9.11 4.99 8.89
C HIS A 63 8.80 5.70 7.58
N VAL A 64 8.58 4.97 6.51
CA VAL A 64 8.36 5.56 5.18
C VAL A 64 7.01 5.15 4.61
N HIS A 65 6.77 3.84 4.48
CA HIS A 65 5.65 3.37 3.68
C HIS A 65 4.31 3.49 4.41
N LEU A 66 4.23 3.02 5.65
CA LEU A 66 2.96 3.11 6.38
C LEU A 66 2.58 4.55 6.69
N PRO A 67 3.52 5.42 7.13
CA PRO A 67 3.15 6.81 7.30
C PRO A 67 2.70 7.49 6.02
N LYS A 68 3.31 7.14 4.87
CA LYS A 68 2.93 7.72 3.60
C LYS A 68 1.52 7.29 3.20
N LEU A 69 1.21 6.02 3.37
CA LEU A 69 -0.12 5.51 3.05
C LEU A 69 -1.18 6.10 3.98
N GLU A 70 -0.81 6.29 5.25
CA GLU A 70 -1.71 6.89 6.23
C GLU A 70 -1.98 8.35 5.89
N GLU A 71 -0.96 9.06 5.46
CA GLU A 71 -1.06 10.46 5.09
C GLU A 71 -2.05 10.64 3.93
N TYR A 72 -2.02 9.73 2.96
CA TYR A 72 -2.95 9.79 1.85
C TYR A 72 -4.36 9.32 2.22
N GLY A 73 -4.53 8.71 3.40
CA GLY A 73 -5.83 8.22 3.81
C GLY A 73 -6.17 6.85 3.26
N PHE A 74 -5.22 6.15 2.67
CA PHE A 74 -5.47 4.82 2.14
C PHE A 74 -5.53 3.77 3.23
N ILE A 75 -4.85 4.01 4.36
CA ILE A 75 -4.85 3.07 5.47
C ILE A 75 -5.05 3.81 6.78
N GLU A 76 -5.41 3.03 7.80
CA GLU A 76 -5.34 3.45 9.20
C GLU A 76 -4.38 2.49 9.89
N TRP A 77 -3.38 3.02 10.53
CA TRP A 77 -2.33 2.22 11.15
C TRP A 77 -2.40 2.36 12.66
N ASP A 78 -2.70 1.23 13.33
CA ASP A 78 -2.69 1.18 14.78
C ASP A 78 -1.34 0.61 15.22
N ARG A 79 -0.47 1.50 15.70
CA ARG A 79 0.87 1.12 16.08
C ARG A 79 0.90 0.24 17.32
N ASP A 80 -0.08 0.41 18.19
CA ASP A 80 -0.11 -0.36 19.44
C ASP A 80 -0.48 -1.81 19.20
N SER A 81 -1.40 -2.05 18.31
CA SER A 81 -1.81 -3.42 17.99
C SER A 81 -1.06 -4.00 16.80
N HIS A 82 -0.21 -3.18 16.15
CA HIS A 82 0.54 -3.60 14.96
C HIS A 82 -0.37 -4.00 13.81
N GLU A 83 -1.48 -3.28 13.67
CA GLU A 83 -2.47 -3.58 12.64
C GLU A 83 -2.61 -2.44 11.65
N VAL A 84 -2.81 -2.81 10.40
CA VAL A 84 -3.08 -1.87 9.31
C VAL A 84 -4.46 -2.20 8.77
N ARG A 85 -5.30 -1.19 8.63
CA ARG A 85 -6.65 -1.33 8.14
C ARG A 85 -6.88 -0.45 6.94
N LYS A 86 -7.92 -0.76 6.16
CA LYS A 86 -8.33 0.13 5.09
C LYS A 86 -8.70 1.48 5.67
N GLY A 87 -8.17 2.54 5.11
CA GLY A 87 -8.45 3.88 5.54
C GLY A 87 -9.67 4.47 4.83
N PRO A 88 -10.03 5.70 5.18
CA PRO A 88 -11.23 6.33 4.62
C PRO A 88 -11.17 6.56 3.11
N LYS A 89 -9.97 6.61 2.53
CA LYS A 89 -9.82 6.81 1.10
C LYS A 89 -9.35 5.57 0.37
N PHE A 90 -9.37 4.41 1.02
CA PHE A 90 -8.95 3.18 0.36
C PHE A 90 -9.78 2.93 -0.89
N ASN A 91 -11.06 3.30 -0.85
CA ASN A 91 -11.94 3.09 -2.00
C ASN A 91 -11.51 3.88 -3.23
N GLU A 92 -10.64 4.87 -3.08
CA GLU A 92 -10.16 5.65 -4.22
C GLU A 92 -9.03 4.94 -4.96
N ILE A 93 -8.26 4.10 -4.26
CA ILE A 93 -7.19 3.35 -4.91
C ILE A 93 -7.62 1.92 -5.22
N GLN A 94 -8.69 1.46 -4.60
CA GLN A 94 -9.14 0.08 -4.75
C GLN A 94 -9.44 -0.33 -6.20
N PRO A 95 -10.12 0.50 -7.01
CA PRO A 95 -10.40 0.06 -8.39
C PRO A 95 -9.14 -0.23 -9.18
N LEU A 96 -8.08 0.57 -8.99
CA LEU A 96 -6.84 0.32 -9.70
C LEU A 96 -6.15 -0.92 -9.16
N LEU A 97 -6.20 -1.14 -7.86
CA LEU A 97 -5.64 -2.36 -7.28
C LEU A 97 -6.33 -3.59 -7.85
N GLU A 98 -7.65 -3.55 -7.93
CA GLU A 98 -8.41 -4.68 -8.46
C GLU A 98 -8.09 -4.93 -9.92
N LEU A 99 -7.92 -3.87 -10.69
CA LEU A 99 -7.55 -3.99 -12.08
C LEU A 99 -6.18 -4.64 -12.22
N LEU A 100 -5.21 -4.21 -11.43
CA LEU A 100 -3.87 -4.77 -11.46
C LEU A 100 -3.87 -6.24 -11.06
N VAL A 101 -4.60 -6.59 -10.02
CA VAL A 101 -4.69 -7.99 -9.59
C VAL A 101 -5.33 -8.84 -10.68
N SER A 102 -6.37 -8.33 -11.33
CA SER A 102 -7.04 -9.06 -12.40
C SER A 102 -6.12 -9.35 -13.57
N HIS A 103 -5.13 -8.51 -13.79
CA HIS A 103 -4.22 -8.64 -14.92
C HIS A 103 -2.80 -8.99 -14.47
N SER A 104 -2.68 -9.60 -13.29
CA SER A 104 -1.37 -9.85 -12.69
C SER A 104 -0.47 -10.71 -13.55
N ASP A 105 -1.03 -11.62 -14.34
CA ASP A 105 -0.24 -12.46 -15.21
C ASP A 105 0.30 -11.71 -16.43
N GLU A 106 -0.18 -10.50 -16.66
CA GLU A 106 0.28 -9.67 -17.76
C GLU A 106 1.25 -8.59 -17.29
N LEU A 107 1.47 -8.49 -15.99
CA LEU A 107 2.35 -7.48 -15.42
C LEU A 107 3.76 -8.04 -15.27
N PRO A 108 4.77 -7.16 -15.17
CA PRO A 108 6.12 -7.63 -14.89
C PRO A 108 6.17 -8.45 -13.60
N ASP A 109 7.13 -9.36 -13.53
CA ASP A 109 7.23 -10.28 -12.39
C ASP A 109 7.44 -9.55 -11.07
N ASP A 110 8.00 -8.36 -11.11
CA ASP A 110 8.31 -7.60 -9.90
C ASP A 110 7.18 -6.69 -9.45
N TRP A 111 5.98 -6.85 -9.99
CA TRP A 111 4.90 -5.99 -9.54
C TRP A 111 4.48 -6.30 -8.10
N LEU A 112 4.68 -7.52 -7.63
CA LEU A 112 4.51 -7.90 -6.22
C LEU A 112 5.63 -8.78 -5.72
#